data_1feb2be45f04fe9933369ec38b221ca8
#
_entry.id   1feb2be45f04fe9933369ec38b221ca8
#
_cell.length_a   1.000
_cell.length_b   1.000
_cell.length_c   1.000
_cell.angle_alpha   90.00
_cell.angle_beta   90.00
_cell.angle_gamma   90.00
#
_symmetry.space_group_name_H-M   'P 1'
#
loop_
_entity.id
_entity.type
_entity.pdbx_description
1 polymer ?
#
loop_
_entity_poly.entity_id
_entity_poly.type
_entity_poly.pdbx_seq_one_letter_code
_entity_poly.pdbx_strand_id
1 'polypeptide(L)'
;MKVYESINKVQKALSVMGISKSNKNQQQGYNFRGIDDVYNALSPILAESGLCILPRMLSRECNERITQKGTTLFYVTVDAEFDLVSAEDGSKHTIKTFGEAMDSGDKATNKAMSAAYKYACMQAFAIPTEGDNDADSTTQPMVKPAASKSVPQDIFDKMSSADQEHIRNYAMEIIIMANRNDIEGCVDYVKSLELDADWTSALWSQLDSKIRSAIKKFKEENK
;
A
#
# COMPACT_ATOMS: atom_id res chain seq x y z
N MET A 1 -24.31 12.02 -33.03
CA MET A 1 -24.15 11.75 -31.59
C MET A 1 -23.37 12.92 -31.00
N LYS A 2 -24.09 13.76 -30.32
CA LYS A 2 -23.55 15.02 -29.76
C LYS A 2 -22.54 14.79 -28.61
N VAL A 3 -22.56 13.63 -28.03
CA VAL A 3 -21.62 13.29 -26.90
C VAL A 3 -20.16 13.47 -27.33
N TYR A 4 -19.78 13.06 -28.56
CA TYR A 4 -18.39 13.21 -29.02
C TYR A 4 -18.01 14.66 -29.32
N GLU A 5 -18.98 15.47 -29.74
CA GLU A 5 -18.77 16.93 -29.91
C GLU A 5 -18.55 17.58 -28.53
N SER A 6 -19.34 17.19 -27.51
CA SER A 6 -19.18 17.67 -26.13
C SER A 6 -17.87 17.21 -25.52
N ILE A 7 -17.48 15.93 -25.68
CA ILE A 7 -16.18 15.42 -25.23
C ILE A 7 -15.03 16.22 -25.86
N ASN A 8 -15.09 16.45 -27.17
CA ASN A 8 -14.04 17.20 -27.89
C ASN A 8 -13.95 18.67 -27.42
N LYS A 9 -15.08 19.33 -27.11
CA LYS A 9 -15.07 20.66 -26.47
C LYS A 9 -14.33 20.68 -25.15
N VAL A 10 -14.59 19.67 -24.29
CA VAL A 10 -13.88 19.54 -23.01
C VAL A 10 -12.39 19.30 -23.19
N GLN A 11 -12.01 18.40 -24.12
CA GLN A 11 -10.60 18.13 -24.44
C GLN A 11 -9.90 19.41 -24.94
N LYS A 12 -10.56 20.18 -25.83
CA LYS A 12 -10.01 21.44 -26.37
C LYS A 12 -9.79 22.46 -25.25
N ALA A 13 -10.74 22.64 -24.36
CA ALA A 13 -10.59 23.56 -23.23
C ALA A 13 -9.42 23.15 -22.32
N LEU A 14 -9.33 21.86 -21.96
CA LEU A 14 -8.27 21.34 -21.08
C LEU A 14 -6.88 21.34 -21.73
N SER A 15 -6.78 21.21 -23.07
CA SER A 15 -5.50 21.29 -23.78
C SER A 15 -4.78 22.63 -23.60
N VAL A 16 -5.55 23.69 -23.38
CA VAL A 16 -5.02 25.04 -23.15
C VAL A 16 -4.79 25.34 -21.68
N MET A 17 -5.73 24.96 -20.82
CA MET A 17 -5.67 25.28 -19.39
C MET A 17 -4.81 24.31 -18.58
N GLY A 18 -4.87 23.00 -18.92
CA GLY A 18 -4.32 21.96 -18.09
C GLY A 18 -4.98 21.88 -16.70
N ILE A 19 -4.49 20.99 -15.86
CA ILE A 19 -4.79 20.97 -14.42
C ILE A 19 -3.46 20.86 -13.69
N SER A 20 -3.08 21.87 -12.92
CA SER A 20 -1.78 21.91 -12.25
C SER A 20 -1.67 20.87 -11.12
N LYS A 21 -0.44 20.43 -10.81
CA LYS A 21 -0.13 19.61 -9.64
C LYS A 21 0.20 20.52 -8.45
N SER A 22 -0.83 21.12 -7.86
CA SER A 22 -0.69 22.10 -6.77
C SER A 22 -0.44 21.46 -5.40
N ASN A 23 -0.78 20.18 -5.24
CA ASN A 23 -0.61 19.47 -3.99
C ASN A 23 0.71 18.71 -3.94
N LYS A 24 1.36 18.69 -2.75
CA LYS A 24 2.61 17.96 -2.50
C LYS A 24 2.40 16.85 -1.48
N ASN A 25 2.74 15.62 -1.86
CA ASN A 25 2.86 14.54 -0.89
C ASN A 25 4.16 14.71 -0.10
N GLN A 26 4.04 15.13 1.16
CA GLN A 26 5.20 15.42 2.00
C GLN A 26 6.00 14.17 2.41
N GLN A 27 5.36 13.00 2.44
CA GLN A 27 6.03 11.75 2.82
C GLN A 27 6.84 11.15 1.67
N GLN A 28 6.37 11.30 0.44
CA GLN A 28 6.99 10.70 -0.75
C GLN A 28 7.63 11.74 -1.69
N GLY A 29 7.45 13.03 -1.41
CA GLY A 29 8.16 14.13 -2.08
C GLY A 29 7.66 14.52 -3.49
N TYR A 30 6.59 13.89 -4.02
CA TYR A 30 6.05 14.19 -5.34
C TYR A 30 4.86 15.15 -5.31
N ASN A 31 4.66 15.87 -6.42
CA ASN A 31 3.49 16.72 -6.61
C ASN A 31 2.36 15.93 -7.29
N PHE A 32 1.11 16.17 -6.88
CA PHE A 32 -0.06 15.49 -7.44
C PHE A 32 -1.25 16.44 -7.59
N ARG A 33 -2.22 16.02 -8.43
CA ARG A 33 -3.53 16.66 -8.53
C ARG A 33 -4.47 16.03 -7.53
N GLY A 34 -5.05 16.84 -6.64
CA GLY A 34 -6.12 16.41 -5.76
C GLY A 34 -7.41 16.15 -6.53
N ILE A 35 -8.36 15.48 -5.92
CA ILE A 35 -9.70 15.31 -6.50
C ILE A 35 -10.40 16.65 -6.65
N ASP A 36 -10.20 17.57 -5.71
CA ASP A 36 -10.80 18.91 -5.73
C ASP A 36 -10.28 19.73 -6.91
N ASP A 37 -8.98 19.65 -7.24
CA ASP A 37 -8.40 20.31 -8.40
C ASP A 37 -9.09 19.85 -9.69
N VAL A 38 -9.38 18.55 -9.80
CA VAL A 38 -10.04 17.96 -10.96
C VAL A 38 -11.51 18.41 -11.04
N TYR A 39 -12.25 18.36 -9.95
CA TYR A 39 -13.64 18.83 -9.92
C TYR A 39 -13.75 20.32 -10.23
N ASN A 40 -12.92 21.15 -9.61
CA ASN A 40 -12.95 22.59 -9.79
C ASN A 40 -12.59 23.02 -11.22
N ALA A 41 -11.64 22.33 -11.85
CA ALA A 41 -11.29 22.60 -13.24
C ALA A 41 -12.36 22.12 -14.22
N LEU A 42 -12.94 20.93 -13.99
CA LEU A 42 -13.90 20.33 -14.90
C LEU A 42 -15.30 20.93 -14.80
N SER A 43 -15.76 21.32 -13.62
CA SER A 43 -17.14 21.77 -13.39
C SER A 43 -17.60 22.86 -14.36
N PRO A 44 -16.88 23.98 -14.53
CA PRO A 44 -17.30 25.01 -15.48
C PRO A 44 -17.25 24.53 -16.93
N ILE A 45 -16.23 23.75 -17.31
CA ILE A 45 -16.05 23.27 -18.70
C ILE A 45 -17.15 22.26 -19.05
N LEU A 46 -17.54 21.38 -18.15
CA LEU A 46 -18.63 20.41 -18.35
C LEU A 46 -19.97 21.14 -18.53
N ALA A 47 -20.24 22.15 -17.70
CA ALA A 47 -21.45 22.95 -17.81
C ALA A 47 -21.52 23.69 -19.16
N GLU A 48 -20.42 24.31 -19.59
CA GLU A 48 -20.35 25.05 -20.88
C GLU A 48 -20.47 24.10 -22.08
N SER A 49 -19.85 22.92 -22.02
CA SER A 49 -19.89 21.93 -23.10
C SER A 49 -21.17 21.11 -23.19
N GLY A 50 -22.06 21.23 -22.18
CA GLY A 50 -23.28 20.43 -22.06
C GLY A 50 -23.00 18.94 -21.92
N LEU A 51 -21.92 18.57 -21.19
CA LEU A 51 -21.53 17.20 -20.93
C LEU A 51 -21.75 16.85 -19.45
N CYS A 52 -22.49 15.77 -19.20
CA CYS A 52 -22.66 15.21 -17.85
C CYS A 52 -21.79 13.98 -17.68
N ILE A 53 -21.21 13.79 -16.48
CA ILE A 53 -20.48 12.58 -16.09
C ILE A 53 -21.27 11.91 -14.96
N LEU A 54 -21.81 10.72 -15.23
CA LEU A 54 -22.68 9.98 -14.32
C LEU A 54 -21.99 8.67 -13.88
N PRO A 55 -21.53 8.56 -12.62
CA PRO A 55 -20.80 7.39 -12.14
C PRO A 55 -21.72 6.22 -11.81
N ARG A 56 -21.22 5.01 -12.04
CA ARG A 56 -21.76 3.74 -11.53
C ARG A 56 -20.64 2.91 -10.92
N MET A 57 -20.77 2.57 -9.65
CA MET A 57 -19.88 1.61 -8.99
C MET A 57 -20.41 0.21 -9.25
N LEU A 58 -19.65 -0.63 -9.93
CA LEU A 58 -20.03 -2.00 -10.29
C LEU A 58 -19.70 -2.98 -9.17
N SER A 59 -18.52 -2.83 -8.57
CA SER A 59 -18.10 -3.64 -7.45
C SER A 59 -17.17 -2.88 -6.52
N ARG A 60 -17.04 -3.38 -5.30
CA ARG A 60 -16.10 -2.91 -4.30
C ARG A 60 -15.51 -4.11 -3.57
N GLU A 61 -14.20 -4.20 -3.59
CA GLU A 61 -13.45 -5.16 -2.79
C GLU A 61 -12.72 -4.44 -1.67
N CYS A 62 -12.67 -5.06 -0.48
CA CYS A 62 -11.97 -4.51 0.66
C CYS A 62 -11.14 -5.61 1.33
N ASN A 63 -9.82 -5.43 1.33
CA ASN A 63 -8.89 -6.34 1.97
C ASN A 63 -8.27 -5.65 3.19
N GLU A 64 -8.42 -6.27 4.35
CA GLU A 64 -7.82 -5.77 5.58
C GLU A 64 -6.42 -6.35 5.77
N ARG A 65 -5.49 -5.52 6.21
CA ARG A 65 -4.14 -5.92 6.60
C ARG A 65 -3.76 -5.28 7.92
N ILE A 66 -3.18 -6.07 8.82
CA ILE A 66 -2.68 -5.56 10.09
C ILE A 66 -1.19 -5.28 9.95
N THR A 67 -0.78 -4.06 10.27
CA THR A 67 0.64 -3.67 10.30
C THR A 67 1.35 -4.34 11.47
N GLN A 68 2.69 -4.38 11.43
CA GLN A 68 3.50 -4.87 12.56
C GLN A 68 3.24 -4.12 13.88
N LYS A 69 2.71 -2.90 13.81
CA LYS A 69 2.33 -2.08 14.98
C LYS A 69 0.89 -2.28 15.44
N GLY A 70 0.16 -3.24 14.86
CA GLY A 70 -1.23 -3.54 15.20
C GLY A 70 -2.28 -2.61 14.59
N THR A 71 -1.90 -1.70 13.70
CA THR A 71 -2.85 -0.83 13.00
C THR A 71 -3.49 -1.58 11.84
N THR A 72 -4.82 -1.58 11.76
CA THR A 72 -5.55 -2.11 10.60
C THR A 72 -5.49 -1.14 9.44
N LEU A 73 -5.17 -1.64 8.26
CA LEU A 73 -5.20 -0.90 6.99
C LEU A 73 -6.25 -1.54 6.07
N PHE A 74 -7.09 -0.70 5.50
CA PHE A 74 -8.12 -1.09 4.54
C PHE A 74 -7.63 -0.78 3.13
N TYR A 75 -7.42 -1.82 2.32
CA TYR A 75 -7.11 -1.71 0.89
C TYR A 75 -8.40 -1.90 0.13
N VAL A 76 -8.87 -0.84 -0.53
CA VAL A 76 -10.12 -0.85 -1.27
C VAL A 76 -9.84 -0.69 -2.75
N THR A 77 -10.43 -1.60 -3.54
CA THR A 77 -10.51 -1.50 -4.99
C THR A 77 -11.97 -1.31 -5.39
N VAL A 78 -12.25 -0.34 -6.25
CA VAL A 78 -13.56 -0.17 -6.87
C VAL A 78 -13.47 -0.36 -8.38
N ASP A 79 -14.43 -1.08 -8.94
CA ASP A 79 -14.69 -1.18 -10.38
C ASP A 79 -15.79 -0.19 -10.72
N ALA A 80 -15.50 0.78 -11.59
CA ALA A 80 -16.39 1.89 -11.85
C ALA A 80 -16.57 2.19 -13.33
N GLU A 81 -17.80 2.49 -13.71
CA GLU A 81 -18.17 3.03 -15.00
C GLU A 81 -18.64 4.47 -14.87
N PHE A 82 -18.42 5.25 -15.93
CA PHE A 82 -18.86 6.62 -16.04
C PHE A 82 -19.52 6.83 -17.38
N ASP A 83 -20.81 7.18 -17.37
CA ASP A 83 -21.52 7.59 -18.57
C ASP A 83 -21.24 9.06 -18.85
N LEU A 84 -20.60 9.34 -19.96
CA LEU A 84 -20.49 10.68 -20.52
C LEU A 84 -21.73 10.94 -21.38
N VAL A 85 -22.60 11.85 -20.95
CA VAL A 85 -23.91 12.07 -21.56
C VAL A 85 -23.99 13.50 -22.11
N SER A 86 -24.35 13.66 -23.39
CA SER A 86 -24.67 14.95 -23.96
C SER A 86 -26.05 15.43 -23.48
N ALA A 87 -26.11 16.61 -22.88
CA ALA A 87 -27.36 17.22 -22.45
C ALA A 87 -28.27 17.64 -23.63
N GLU A 88 -27.70 17.75 -24.86
CA GLU A 88 -28.41 18.18 -26.04
C GLU A 88 -29.31 17.08 -26.64
N ASP A 89 -28.78 15.85 -26.76
CA ASP A 89 -29.48 14.75 -27.44
C ASP A 89 -29.57 13.43 -26.62
N GLY A 90 -29.04 13.45 -25.41
CA GLY A 90 -29.00 12.25 -24.53
C GLY A 90 -28.07 11.14 -25.02
N SER A 91 -27.34 11.37 -26.12
CA SER A 91 -26.35 10.38 -26.57
C SER A 91 -25.25 10.22 -25.53
N LYS A 92 -24.77 8.97 -25.38
CA LYS A 92 -23.79 8.66 -24.35
C LYS A 92 -22.63 7.81 -24.84
N HIS A 93 -21.51 7.95 -24.15
CA HIS A 93 -20.34 7.08 -24.22
C HIS A 93 -19.96 6.64 -22.83
N THR A 94 -19.82 5.33 -22.62
CA THR A 94 -19.43 4.79 -21.32
C THR A 94 -17.94 4.50 -21.30
N ILE A 95 -17.27 4.96 -20.25
CA ILE A 95 -15.88 4.64 -19.94
C ILE A 95 -15.82 3.82 -18.66
N LYS A 96 -14.81 2.95 -18.56
CA LYS A 96 -14.61 2.08 -17.38
C LYS A 96 -13.20 2.26 -16.85
N THR A 97 -13.07 2.27 -15.53
CA THR A 97 -11.78 2.34 -14.87
C THR A 97 -11.84 1.71 -13.47
N PHE A 98 -10.68 1.50 -12.89
CA PHE A 98 -10.52 1.03 -11.52
C PHE A 98 -9.99 2.16 -10.63
N GLY A 99 -10.38 2.14 -9.36
CA GLY A 99 -9.81 3.00 -8.34
C GLY A 99 -9.33 2.18 -7.16
N GLU A 100 -8.12 2.49 -6.72
CA GLU A 100 -7.52 1.81 -5.58
C GLU A 100 -7.08 2.83 -4.54
N ALA A 101 -7.29 2.50 -3.27
CA ALA A 101 -6.82 3.32 -2.18
C ALA A 101 -6.60 2.51 -0.91
N MET A 102 -5.71 3.01 -0.08
CA MET A 102 -5.47 2.51 1.25
C MET A 102 -5.77 3.60 2.28
N ASP A 103 -6.40 3.21 3.38
CA ASP A 103 -6.61 4.08 4.54
C ASP A 103 -6.60 3.25 5.83
N SER A 104 -6.26 3.89 6.95
CA SER A 104 -6.33 3.29 8.29
C SER A 104 -7.67 3.52 9.01
N GLY A 105 -8.65 4.14 8.35
CA GLY A 105 -9.95 4.50 8.90
C GLY A 105 -11.08 4.31 7.89
N ASP A 106 -12.09 5.17 7.99
CA ASP A 106 -13.35 5.08 7.27
C ASP A 106 -13.34 5.64 5.82
N LYS A 107 -12.19 6.17 5.36
CA LYS A 107 -12.11 6.91 4.09
C LYS A 107 -11.57 6.12 2.90
N ALA A 108 -11.18 4.86 3.07
CA ALA A 108 -10.57 4.05 2.01
C ALA A 108 -11.47 3.97 0.77
N THR A 109 -12.79 3.71 0.94
CA THR A 109 -13.74 3.65 -0.17
C THR A 109 -13.87 4.99 -0.89
N ASN A 110 -14.00 6.10 -0.16
CA ASN A 110 -14.12 7.43 -0.76
C ASN A 110 -12.87 7.81 -1.55
N LYS A 111 -11.68 7.47 -1.04
CA LYS A 111 -10.41 7.66 -1.74
C LYS A 111 -10.33 6.82 -3.01
N ALA A 112 -10.77 5.55 -2.98
CA ALA A 112 -10.80 4.68 -4.15
C ALA A 112 -11.76 5.21 -5.24
N MET A 113 -12.96 5.67 -4.86
CA MET A 113 -13.92 6.30 -5.78
C MET A 113 -13.36 7.58 -6.40
N SER A 114 -12.69 8.42 -5.61
CA SER A 114 -12.03 9.64 -6.08
C SER A 114 -10.89 9.32 -7.06
N ALA A 115 -10.12 8.27 -6.81
CA ALA A 115 -9.09 7.79 -7.74
C ALA A 115 -9.71 7.33 -9.05
N ALA A 116 -10.78 6.51 -9.01
CA ALA A 116 -11.49 6.05 -10.20
C ALA A 116 -11.97 7.22 -11.07
N TYR A 117 -12.66 8.18 -10.47
CA TYR A 117 -13.15 9.36 -11.18
C TYR A 117 -12.01 10.17 -11.81
N LYS A 118 -10.96 10.45 -11.05
CA LYS A 118 -9.80 11.21 -11.51
C LYS A 118 -9.16 10.56 -12.75
N TYR A 119 -8.90 9.25 -12.69
CA TYR A 119 -8.31 8.54 -13.82
C TYR A 119 -9.25 8.41 -15.01
N ALA A 120 -10.55 8.23 -14.78
CA ALA A 120 -11.55 8.26 -15.84
C ALA A 120 -11.49 9.59 -16.61
N CYS A 121 -11.50 10.72 -15.91
CA CYS A 121 -11.42 12.05 -16.54
C CYS A 121 -10.08 12.29 -17.23
N MET A 122 -8.96 11.91 -16.61
CA MET A 122 -7.63 12.06 -17.21
C MET A 122 -7.50 11.32 -18.54
N GLN A 123 -8.02 10.10 -18.62
CA GLN A 123 -7.98 9.27 -19.82
C GLN A 123 -8.98 9.74 -20.88
N ALA A 124 -10.24 9.99 -20.49
CA ALA A 124 -11.28 10.40 -21.42
C ALA A 124 -11.01 11.77 -22.07
N PHE A 125 -10.43 12.71 -21.31
CA PHE A 125 -10.19 14.06 -21.79
C PHE A 125 -8.74 14.32 -22.17
N ALA A 126 -7.87 13.31 -22.15
CA ALA A 126 -6.44 13.44 -22.47
C ALA A 126 -5.81 14.65 -21.74
N ILE A 127 -6.07 14.79 -20.45
CA ILE A 127 -5.64 15.95 -19.65
C ILE A 127 -4.12 16.02 -19.65
N PRO A 128 -3.51 17.16 -20.07
CA PRO A 128 -2.07 17.30 -20.11
C PRO A 128 -1.42 17.04 -18.74
N THR A 129 -0.29 16.36 -18.74
CA THR A 129 0.52 16.15 -17.55
C THR A 129 1.78 16.97 -17.61
N GLU A 130 2.05 17.77 -16.59
CA GLU A 130 3.30 18.51 -16.45
C GLU A 130 4.31 17.68 -15.69
N GLY A 131 5.55 17.64 -16.22
CA GLY A 131 6.68 16.96 -15.57
C GLY A 131 6.58 15.44 -15.58
N ASP A 132 7.50 14.82 -14.89
CA ASP A 132 7.66 13.37 -14.78
C ASP A 132 6.45 12.74 -14.06
N ASN A 133 5.50 12.26 -14.84
CA ASN A 133 4.27 11.61 -14.36
C ASN A 133 4.09 10.23 -14.96
N ASP A 134 5.13 9.75 -15.59
CA ASP A 134 5.17 8.39 -16.09
C ASP A 134 5.26 7.45 -14.89
N ALA A 135 4.17 6.71 -14.65
CA ALA A 135 4.14 5.71 -13.60
C ALA A 135 5.23 4.65 -13.79
N ASP A 136 5.71 4.49 -15.03
CA ASP A 136 6.77 3.56 -15.40
C ASP A 136 8.17 4.14 -15.14
N SER A 137 8.31 5.47 -15.01
CA SER A 137 9.60 6.14 -14.74
C SER A 137 10.10 5.94 -13.31
N THR A 138 9.20 5.67 -12.38
CA THR A 138 9.50 5.38 -10.98
C THR A 138 8.92 4.01 -10.57
N THR A 139 9.57 2.95 -11.01
CA THR A 139 9.42 1.69 -10.29
C THR A 139 9.97 1.95 -8.88
N GLN A 140 9.07 2.12 -7.91
CA GLN A 140 9.52 2.07 -6.51
C GLN A 140 10.28 0.76 -6.38
N PRO A 141 11.55 0.78 -5.91
CA PRO A 141 12.22 -0.46 -5.60
C PRO A 141 11.23 -1.21 -4.71
N MET A 142 10.84 -2.43 -5.11
CA MET A 142 10.08 -3.27 -4.21
C MET A 142 10.84 -3.19 -2.90
N VAL A 143 10.26 -2.52 -1.91
CA VAL A 143 10.71 -2.63 -0.55
C VAL A 143 10.49 -4.10 -0.28
N LYS A 144 11.51 -4.91 -0.56
CA LYS A 144 11.63 -6.22 0.07
C LYS A 144 11.31 -5.89 1.51
N PRO A 145 10.25 -6.49 2.12
CA PRO A 145 9.94 -6.23 3.52
C PRO A 145 11.30 -6.23 4.18
N ALA A 146 11.64 -5.10 4.86
CA ALA A 146 12.97 -4.90 5.40
C ALA A 146 13.30 -6.24 6.01
N ALA A 147 14.25 -6.92 5.39
CA ALA A 147 14.60 -8.25 5.83
C ALA A 147 14.91 -8.00 7.29
N SER A 148 13.97 -8.35 8.16
CA SER A 148 14.33 -8.66 9.52
C SER A 148 15.55 -9.50 9.27
N LYS A 149 16.77 -9.05 9.64
CA LYS A 149 17.99 -9.77 9.37
C LYS A 149 17.66 -11.22 9.66
N SER A 150 17.28 -11.95 8.61
CA SER A 150 16.86 -13.31 8.71
C SER A 150 18.10 -13.98 9.23
N VAL A 151 18.02 -14.41 10.46
CA VAL A 151 19.06 -15.29 11.02
C VAL A 151 19.16 -16.38 9.97
N PRO A 152 20.35 -16.69 9.43
CA PRO A 152 20.49 -17.59 8.32
C PRO A 152 19.84 -18.93 8.67
N GLN A 153 18.70 -19.23 8.10
CA GLN A 153 17.97 -20.48 8.32
C GLN A 153 18.72 -21.66 7.71
N ASP A 154 19.58 -21.36 6.76
CA ASP A 154 20.44 -22.32 6.09
C ASP A 154 21.47 -23.00 7.03
N ILE A 155 21.83 -22.41 8.16
CA ILE A 155 22.69 -23.05 9.16
C ILE A 155 21.94 -24.19 9.86
N PHE A 156 20.73 -23.93 10.33
CA PHE A 156 19.87 -24.94 10.97
C PHE A 156 19.58 -26.11 10.02
N ASP A 157 19.23 -25.83 8.76
CA ASP A 157 18.88 -26.83 7.75
C ASP A 157 20.08 -27.73 7.36
N LYS A 158 21.31 -27.26 7.55
CA LYS A 158 22.56 -28.00 7.28
C LYS A 158 23.05 -28.83 8.48
N MET A 159 22.46 -28.64 9.65
CA MET A 159 22.82 -29.43 10.84
C MET A 159 22.35 -30.89 10.74
N SER A 160 23.00 -31.78 11.48
CA SER A 160 22.53 -33.18 11.61
C SER A 160 21.13 -33.23 12.25
N SER A 161 20.36 -34.26 11.96
CA SER A 161 19.02 -34.44 12.55
C SER A 161 19.03 -34.42 14.07
N ALA A 162 20.10 -34.94 14.69
CA ALA A 162 20.27 -34.94 16.14
C ALA A 162 20.50 -33.50 16.67
N ASP A 163 21.36 -32.71 15.98
CA ASP A 163 21.63 -31.34 16.38
C ASP A 163 20.40 -30.44 16.18
N GLN A 164 19.64 -30.66 15.11
CA GLN A 164 18.36 -29.96 14.88
C GLN A 164 17.36 -30.25 16.00
N GLU A 165 17.31 -31.46 16.51
CA GLU A 165 16.45 -31.84 17.65
C GLU A 165 16.87 -31.13 18.94
N HIS A 166 18.16 -31.04 19.22
CA HIS A 166 18.69 -30.26 20.34
C HIS A 166 18.32 -28.78 20.25
N ILE A 167 18.52 -28.18 19.10
CA ILE A 167 18.16 -26.78 18.87
C ILE A 167 16.66 -26.52 19.03
N ARG A 168 15.80 -27.42 18.54
CA ARG A 168 14.34 -27.33 18.79
C ARG A 168 13.97 -27.39 20.24
N ASN A 169 14.61 -28.29 21.00
CA ASN A 169 14.37 -28.43 22.45
C ASN A 169 14.79 -27.14 23.18
N TYR A 170 15.96 -26.58 22.88
CA TYR A 170 16.41 -25.30 23.45
C TYR A 170 15.45 -24.13 23.09
N ALA A 171 14.99 -24.07 21.85
CA ALA A 171 14.02 -23.06 21.42
C ALA A 171 12.69 -23.22 22.19
N MET A 172 12.22 -24.43 22.38
CA MET A 172 10.98 -24.72 23.10
C MET A 172 11.03 -24.24 24.56
N GLU A 173 12.13 -24.48 25.27
CA GLU A 173 12.34 -24.00 26.65
C GLU A 173 12.32 -22.47 26.71
N ILE A 174 12.99 -21.79 25.75
CA ILE A 174 12.98 -20.33 25.67
C ILE A 174 11.55 -19.80 25.39
N ILE A 175 10.80 -20.45 24.50
CA ILE A 175 9.43 -20.08 24.21
C ILE A 175 8.53 -20.23 25.45
N ILE A 176 8.70 -21.29 26.20
CA ILE A 176 7.94 -21.54 27.45
C ILE A 176 8.23 -20.42 28.48
N MET A 177 9.51 -20.09 28.70
CA MET A 177 9.90 -19.01 29.61
C MET A 177 9.37 -17.66 29.14
N ALA A 178 9.53 -17.33 27.86
CA ALA A 178 9.07 -16.09 27.29
C ALA A 178 7.54 -15.92 27.40
N ASN A 179 6.77 -16.99 27.20
CA ASN A 179 5.31 -16.99 27.39
C ASN A 179 4.89 -16.76 28.86
N ARG A 180 5.77 -17.02 29.80
CA ARG A 180 5.60 -16.71 31.23
C ARG A 180 6.11 -15.30 31.59
N ASN A 181 6.53 -14.53 30.58
CA ASN A 181 7.16 -13.21 30.73
C ASN A 181 8.49 -13.24 31.52
N ASP A 182 9.16 -14.36 31.52
CA ASP A 182 10.47 -14.55 32.17
C ASP A 182 11.61 -14.34 31.17
N ILE A 183 11.84 -13.07 30.81
CA ILE A 183 12.86 -12.68 29.80
C ILE A 183 14.27 -12.80 30.41
N GLU A 184 14.43 -12.54 31.70
CA GLU A 184 15.71 -12.72 32.42
C GLU A 184 16.12 -14.21 32.40
N GLY A 185 15.22 -15.10 32.74
CA GLY A 185 15.43 -16.55 32.64
C GLY A 185 15.81 -17.01 31.23
N CYS A 186 15.19 -16.42 30.18
CA CYS A 186 15.57 -16.70 28.78
C CYS A 186 17.04 -16.31 28.51
N VAL A 187 17.46 -15.13 29.00
CA VAL A 187 18.85 -14.66 28.79
C VAL A 187 19.85 -15.56 29.49
N ASP A 188 19.58 -15.92 30.72
CA ASP A 188 20.49 -16.78 31.53
C ASP A 188 20.54 -18.21 31.00
N TYR A 189 19.40 -18.75 30.54
CA TYR A 189 19.36 -20.03 29.87
C TYR A 189 20.21 -20.04 28.61
N VAL A 190 20.07 -19.04 27.73
CA VAL A 190 20.90 -18.94 26.52
C VAL A 190 22.39 -18.84 26.86
N LYS A 191 22.76 -18.10 27.90
CA LYS A 191 24.16 -18.04 28.38
C LYS A 191 24.67 -19.38 28.86
N SER A 192 23.84 -20.12 29.62
CA SER A 192 24.23 -21.41 30.21
C SER A 192 24.46 -22.50 29.15
N LEU A 193 23.93 -22.34 27.94
CA LEU A 193 24.12 -23.31 26.86
C LEU A 193 25.51 -23.26 26.23
N GLU A 194 26.27 -22.18 26.43
CA GLU A 194 27.65 -21.96 25.90
C GLU A 194 27.79 -22.32 24.41
N LEU A 195 26.77 -21.96 23.61
CA LEU A 195 26.73 -22.29 22.20
C LEU A 195 27.74 -21.47 21.37
N ASP A 196 28.36 -22.11 20.39
CA ASP A 196 29.15 -21.41 19.37
C ASP A 196 28.30 -20.51 18.46
N ALA A 197 28.94 -19.83 17.50
CA ALA A 197 28.28 -18.87 16.62
C ALA A 197 27.22 -19.53 15.72
N ASP A 198 27.49 -20.73 15.20
CA ASP A 198 26.61 -21.46 14.30
C ASP A 198 25.38 -22.00 15.02
N TRP A 199 25.58 -22.62 16.20
CA TRP A 199 24.51 -23.10 17.06
C TRP A 199 23.63 -21.94 17.59
N THR A 200 24.26 -20.83 17.97
CA THR A 200 23.54 -19.62 18.37
C THR A 200 22.67 -19.10 17.21
N SER A 201 23.22 -19.03 16.00
CA SER A 201 22.46 -18.59 14.81
C SER A 201 21.31 -19.56 14.49
N ALA A 202 21.54 -20.87 14.59
CA ALA A 202 20.51 -21.87 14.40
C ALA A 202 19.40 -21.74 15.45
N LEU A 203 19.73 -21.57 16.73
CA LEU A 203 18.77 -21.36 17.81
C LEU A 203 17.93 -20.09 17.58
N TRP A 204 18.57 -18.97 17.24
CA TRP A 204 17.86 -17.73 16.92
C TRP A 204 16.91 -17.87 15.72
N SER A 205 17.21 -18.72 14.74
CA SER A 205 16.33 -18.98 13.61
C SER A 205 15.02 -19.66 14.01
N GLN A 206 15.00 -20.42 15.10
CA GLN A 206 13.83 -21.15 15.59
C GLN A 206 12.96 -20.33 16.55
N LEU A 207 13.37 -19.12 16.93
CA LEU A 207 12.60 -18.21 17.79
C LEU A 207 11.84 -17.18 16.96
N ASP A 208 10.63 -16.81 17.40
CA ASP A 208 9.89 -15.75 16.75
C ASP A 208 10.54 -14.35 16.97
N SER A 209 10.15 -13.39 16.14
CA SER A 209 10.72 -12.03 16.16
C SER A 209 10.44 -11.28 17.46
N LYS A 210 9.33 -11.58 18.15
CA LYS A 210 8.94 -10.92 19.41
C LYS A 210 9.85 -11.37 20.54
N ILE A 211 10.08 -12.68 20.66
CA ILE A 211 10.98 -13.27 21.66
C ILE A 211 12.41 -12.76 21.45
N ARG A 212 12.91 -12.80 20.21
CA ARG A 212 14.24 -12.27 19.86
C ARG A 212 14.41 -10.80 20.24
N SER A 213 13.40 -9.98 19.96
CA SER A 213 13.41 -8.55 20.28
C SER A 213 13.37 -8.30 21.78
N ALA A 214 12.58 -9.06 22.53
CA ALA A 214 12.50 -8.95 23.99
C ALA A 214 13.84 -9.30 24.67
N ILE A 215 14.45 -10.41 24.27
CA ILE A 215 15.76 -10.84 24.78
C ILE A 215 16.84 -9.81 24.44
N LYS A 216 16.83 -9.27 23.21
CA LYS A 216 17.81 -8.26 22.80
C LYS A 216 17.67 -6.99 23.61
N LYS A 217 16.44 -6.50 23.80
CA LYS A 217 16.14 -5.30 24.58
C LYS A 217 16.61 -5.46 26.02
N PHE A 218 16.29 -6.58 26.65
CA PHE A 218 16.72 -6.88 28.03
C PHE A 218 18.25 -6.89 28.17
N LYS A 219 18.99 -7.46 27.19
CA LYS A 219 20.46 -7.45 27.18
C LYS A 219 21.06 -6.04 27.02
N GLU A 220 20.36 -5.12 26.31
CA GLU A 220 20.81 -3.73 26.13
C GLU A 220 20.56 -2.87 27.37
N GLU A 221 19.45 -3.13 28.09
CA GLU A 221 19.07 -2.39 29.30
C GLU A 221 19.86 -2.83 30.54
N ASN A 222 20.48 -4.02 30.54
CA ASN A 222 21.23 -4.60 31.69
C ASN A 222 22.73 -4.81 31.34
N LYS A 223 23.27 -4.02 30.45
CA LYS A 223 24.70 -3.87 30.20
C LYS A 223 25.29 -2.81 31.11
#